data_1bf7d17413846917654f4ee5837123a4
#
_entry.id   1bf7d17413846917654f4ee5837123a4
#
_cell.length_a   1.000
_cell.length_b   1.000
_cell.length_c   1.000
_cell.angle_alpha   90.00
_cell.angle_beta   90.00
_cell.angle_gamma   90.00
#
_symmetry.space_group_name_H-M   'P 1'
#
loop_
_entity.id
_entity.type
_entity.pdbx_description
1 polymer ?
#
loop_
_entity_poly.entity_id
_entity_poly.type
_entity_poly.pdbx_seq_one_letter_code
_entity_poly.pdbx_strand_id
1 'polypeptide(L)'
;TYDIKSHVTRTMKLPLDTDGYIPRIRFTKDASKLAIMTLNRHQDRFDLYFADPRSTLCKLVLRDESPYYIKENIFDNIHFYPDYFSMLSERDGYSHLYWYSMGGNLIKKVTNGKFEVKDFLGYDEEDGSFYYTSNEESPLRKAVYKTDKKGKKTKLSQQTGTNTPLFSKSMKYYMNKYSSLDTPMQITLNDNTGKTLKTLVTN
;
A
#
# COMPACT_ATOMS: atom_id res chain seq x y z
N THR A 1 -22.29 2.94 12.29
CA THR A 1 -21.75 2.11 13.38
C THR A 1 -22.87 1.50 14.21
N TYR A 2 -22.67 0.29 14.73
CA TYR A 2 -23.57 -0.38 15.66
C TYR A 2 -22.84 -0.64 16.97
N ASP A 3 -23.41 -0.14 18.06
CA ASP A 3 -22.89 -0.40 19.41
C ASP A 3 -23.54 -1.69 19.97
N ILE A 4 -22.71 -2.71 20.18
CA ILE A 4 -23.16 -4.04 20.62
C ILE A 4 -23.75 -4.01 22.04
N LYS A 5 -23.27 -3.12 22.91
CA LYS A 5 -23.74 -3.05 24.30
C LYS A 5 -25.06 -2.33 24.43
N SER A 6 -25.22 -1.19 23.76
CA SER A 6 -26.43 -0.38 23.81
C SER A 6 -27.46 -0.72 22.73
N HIS A 7 -27.10 -1.59 21.77
CA HIS A 7 -27.91 -1.94 20.60
C HIS A 7 -28.35 -0.74 19.75
N VAL A 8 -27.53 0.33 19.73
CA VAL A 8 -27.83 1.57 19.00
C VAL A 8 -27.05 1.64 17.69
N THR A 9 -27.75 1.86 16.60
CA THR A 9 -27.15 2.20 15.29
C THR A 9 -26.99 3.71 15.16
N ARG A 10 -25.81 4.16 14.69
CA ARG A 10 -25.53 5.56 14.37
C ARG A 10 -25.01 5.68 12.95
N THR A 11 -25.54 6.64 12.21
CA THR A 11 -25.05 6.96 10.86
C THR A 11 -23.83 7.86 10.97
N MET A 12 -22.78 7.53 10.21
CA MET A 12 -21.56 8.34 10.14
C MET A 12 -21.83 9.62 9.33
N LYS A 13 -21.32 10.75 9.81
CA LYS A 13 -21.45 12.06 9.15
C LYS A 13 -20.37 12.21 8.10
N LEU A 14 -20.42 11.35 7.08
CA LEU A 14 -19.46 11.36 5.97
C LEU A 14 -19.91 12.40 4.94
N PRO A 15 -19.03 13.39 4.58
CA PRO A 15 -19.33 14.35 3.52
C PRO A 15 -19.08 13.71 2.14
N LEU A 16 -19.99 12.82 1.74
CA LEU A 16 -19.96 12.14 0.46
C LEU A 16 -20.82 12.91 -0.54
N ASP A 17 -20.32 13.09 -1.77
CA ASP A 17 -21.12 13.59 -2.89
C ASP A 17 -22.31 12.65 -3.13
N THR A 18 -23.46 13.20 -3.58
CA THR A 18 -24.73 12.45 -3.71
C THR A 18 -24.61 11.21 -4.57
N ASP A 19 -23.71 11.20 -5.55
CA ASP A 19 -23.41 10.12 -6.48
C ASP A 19 -21.97 9.56 -6.34
N GLY A 20 -21.32 9.86 -5.23
CA GLY A 20 -19.97 9.37 -4.92
C GLY A 20 -19.96 7.91 -4.47
N TYR A 21 -18.76 7.34 -4.42
CA TYR A 21 -18.52 5.95 -4.06
C TYR A 21 -17.76 5.82 -2.74
N ILE A 22 -17.96 4.71 -2.04
CA ILE A 22 -17.15 4.26 -0.90
C ILE A 22 -16.48 2.93 -1.30
N PRO A 23 -15.32 2.99 -1.99
CA PRO A 23 -14.66 1.78 -2.48
C PRO A 23 -14.14 0.88 -1.37
N ARG A 24 -13.68 1.46 -0.24
CA ARG A 24 -13.12 0.67 0.87
C ARG A 24 -13.38 1.34 2.22
N ILE A 25 -13.52 0.48 3.23
CA ILE A 25 -13.49 0.84 4.66
C ILE A 25 -12.46 -0.07 5.31
N ARG A 26 -11.56 0.48 6.12
CA ARG A 26 -10.51 -0.28 6.80
C ARG A 26 -10.33 0.14 8.25
N PHE A 27 -10.03 -0.82 9.10
CA PHE A 27 -9.56 -0.52 10.45
C PHE A 27 -8.15 0.04 10.41
N THR A 28 -7.91 1.09 11.19
CA THR A 28 -6.56 1.58 11.47
C THR A 28 -5.95 0.78 12.64
N LYS A 29 -4.72 1.12 13.04
CA LYS A 29 -4.11 0.59 14.27
C LYS A 29 -4.63 1.30 15.53
N ASP A 30 -5.35 2.41 15.38
CA ASP A 30 -6.03 3.15 16.45
C ASP A 30 -7.52 2.76 16.46
N ALA A 31 -7.97 2.10 17.51
CA ALA A 31 -9.35 1.64 17.66
C ALA A 31 -10.39 2.78 17.66
N SER A 32 -9.97 4.03 17.87
CA SER A 32 -10.83 5.21 17.80
C SER A 32 -11.03 5.73 16.37
N LYS A 33 -10.33 5.18 15.36
CA LYS A 33 -10.32 5.67 13.98
C LYS A 33 -10.64 4.58 12.98
N LEU A 34 -11.73 4.75 12.28
CA LEU A 34 -12.08 3.96 11.09
C LEU A 34 -11.67 4.74 9.83
N ALA A 35 -10.88 4.14 8.97
CA ALA A 35 -10.54 4.73 7.68
C ALA A 35 -11.67 4.47 6.69
N ILE A 36 -12.23 5.56 6.12
CA ILE A 36 -13.23 5.51 5.06
C ILE A 36 -12.63 6.18 3.82
N MET A 37 -12.63 5.46 2.72
CA MET A 37 -12.13 5.92 1.44
C MET A 37 -13.31 6.27 0.54
N THR A 38 -13.27 7.42 -0.10
CA THR A 38 -14.33 7.83 -1.02
C THR A 38 -13.75 8.24 -2.37
N LEU A 39 -14.55 8.10 -3.41
CA LEU A 39 -14.32 8.62 -4.75
C LEU A 39 -15.51 9.48 -5.18
N ASN A 40 -15.23 10.55 -5.91
CA ASN A 40 -16.29 11.25 -6.63
C ASN A 40 -16.79 10.43 -7.84
N ARG A 41 -17.87 10.86 -8.48
CA ARG A 41 -18.47 10.14 -9.62
C ARG A 41 -17.51 9.95 -10.80
N HIS A 42 -16.65 10.94 -11.08
CA HIS A 42 -15.66 10.87 -12.16
C HIS A 42 -14.46 9.98 -11.83
N GLN A 43 -14.32 9.55 -10.55
CA GLN A 43 -13.22 8.73 -10.04
C GLN A 43 -11.83 9.39 -10.22
N ASP A 44 -11.78 10.69 -10.25
CA ASP A 44 -10.56 11.50 -10.38
C ASP A 44 -10.16 12.20 -9.06
N ARG A 45 -11.03 12.13 -8.02
CA ARG A 45 -10.79 12.65 -6.68
C ARG A 45 -11.02 11.56 -5.63
N PHE A 46 -9.95 11.22 -4.93
CA PHE A 46 -9.94 10.30 -3.79
C PHE A 46 -9.83 11.10 -2.51
N ASP A 47 -10.66 10.78 -1.53
CA ASP A 47 -10.60 11.32 -0.19
C ASP A 47 -10.47 10.20 0.84
N LEU A 48 -9.50 10.33 1.75
CA LEU A 48 -9.35 9.48 2.93
C LEU A 48 -9.87 10.22 4.15
N TYR A 49 -10.87 9.65 4.81
CA TYR A 49 -11.42 10.15 6.06
C TYR A 49 -11.03 9.23 7.22
N PHE A 50 -10.73 9.83 8.38
CA PHE A 50 -10.78 9.12 9.65
C PHE A 50 -12.09 9.44 10.36
N ALA A 51 -12.84 8.40 10.64
CA ALA A 51 -14.14 8.46 11.27
C ALA A 51 -14.05 7.95 12.72
N ASP A 52 -14.59 8.73 13.66
CA ASP A 52 -14.72 8.31 15.05
C ASP A 52 -16.09 7.62 15.23
N PRO A 53 -16.11 6.32 15.56
CA PRO A 53 -17.35 5.56 15.71
C PRO A 53 -18.23 6.02 16.88
N ARG A 54 -17.69 6.80 17.82
CA ARG A 54 -18.44 7.31 19.00
C ARG A 54 -19.15 8.63 18.68
N SER A 55 -18.42 9.60 18.16
CA SER A 55 -18.98 10.92 17.78
C SER A 55 -19.67 10.92 16.42
N THR A 56 -19.42 9.89 15.59
CA THR A 56 -19.85 9.77 14.19
C THR A 56 -19.23 10.79 13.23
N LEU A 57 -18.30 11.61 13.70
CA LEU A 57 -17.63 12.62 12.88
C LEU A 57 -16.60 11.96 11.96
N CYS A 58 -16.53 12.46 10.73
CA CYS A 58 -15.54 12.06 9.73
C CYS A 58 -14.66 13.25 9.42
N LYS A 59 -13.35 13.11 9.67
CA LYS A 59 -12.35 14.14 9.38
C LYS A 59 -11.62 13.78 8.11
N LEU A 60 -11.58 14.69 7.12
CA LEU A 60 -10.73 14.56 5.95
C LEU A 60 -9.25 14.58 6.39
N VAL A 61 -8.51 13.56 5.98
CA VAL A 61 -7.08 13.38 6.31
C VAL A 61 -6.22 13.63 5.10
N LEU A 62 -6.65 13.11 3.95
CA LEU A 62 -5.90 13.23 2.70
C LEU A 62 -6.88 13.36 1.54
N ARG A 63 -6.53 14.21 0.58
CA ARG A 63 -7.13 14.25 -0.76
C ARG A 63 -6.05 13.98 -1.79
N ASP A 64 -6.36 13.12 -2.75
CA ASP A 64 -5.55 12.87 -3.94
C ASP A 64 -6.40 13.09 -5.19
N GLU A 65 -5.82 13.74 -6.19
CA GLU A 65 -6.50 14.09 -7.43
C GLU A 65 -5.66 13.66 -8.63
N SER A 66 -6.33 13.23 -9.68
CA SER A 66 -5.69 12.81 -10.93
C SER A 66 -6.36 13.54 -12.08
N PRO A 67 -5.61 13.98 -13.11
CA PRO A 67 -6.22 14.56 -14.32
C PRO A 67 -6.97 13.53 -15.18
N TYR A 68 -6.88 12.24 -14.80
CA TYR A 68 -7.55 11.14 -15.54
C TYR A 68 -8.52 10.42 -14.61
N TYR A 69 -8.09 9.31 -14.00
CA TYR A 69 -8.85 8.57 -12.99
C TYR A 69 -7.89 7.94 -11.99
N ILE A 70 -8.40 7.59 -10.83
CA ILE A 70 -7.64 6.95 -9.76
C ILE A 70 -7.80 5.44 -9.84
N LYS A 71 -6.71 4.70 -9.96
CA LYS A 71 -6.70 3.24 -10.12
C LYS A 71 -7.17 2.55 -8.85
N GLU A 72 -7.94 1.48 -8.99
CA GLU A 72 -8.50 0.71 -7.87
C GLU A 72 -7.42 0.11 -6.96
N ASN A 73 -6.28 -0.32 -7.51
CA ASN A 73 -5.19 -0.91 -6.72
C ASN A 73 -4.63 0.02 -5.64
N ILE A 74 -4.83 1.34 -5.73
CA ILE A 74 -4.41 2.31 -4.72
C ILE A 74 -5.08 2.02 -3.38
N PHE A 75 -6.37 1.67 -3.37
CA PHE A 75 -7.13 1.42 -2.14
C PHE A 75 -6.63 0.18 -1.38
N ASP A 76 -6.11 -0.82 -2.09
CA ASP A 76 -5.58 -2.04 -1.49
C ASP A 76 -4.14 -1.87 -1.00
N ASN A 77 -3.43 -0.84 -1.46
CA ASN A 77 -2.07 -0.50 -1.08
C ASN A 77 -1.97 0.61 -0.01
N ILE A 78 -3.08 0.93 0.69
CA ILE A 78 -3.04 1.78 1.87
C ILE A 78 -2.84 0.90 3.11
N HIS A 79 -1.71 1.06 3.79
CA HIS A 79 -1.36 0.31 4.99
C HIS A 79 -1.25 1.25 6.18
N PHE A 80 -1.94 0.92 7.28
CA PHE A 80 -1.95 1.72 8.50
C PHE A 80 -1.00 1.15 9.55
N TYR A 81 -0.21 2.03 10.15
CA TYR A 81 0.69 1.81 11.27
C TYR A 81 0.22 2.66 12.47
N PRO A 82 0.78 2.51 13.69
CA PRO A 82 0.32 3.30 14.83
C PRO A 82 0.33 4.81 14.58
N ASP A 83 1.43 5.36 14.03
CA ASP A 83 1.63 6.79 13.85
C ASP A 83 1.64 7.24 12.38
N TYR A 84 1.55 6.29 11.45
CA TYR A 84 1.77 6.53 10.01
C TYR A 84 0.80 5.74 9.15
N PHE A 85 0.71 6.14 7.89
CA PHE A 85 0.15 5.28 6.84
C PHE A 85 0.92 5.46 5.52
N SER A 86 0.89 4.43 4.71
CA SER A 86 1.42 4.46 3.34
C SER A 86 0.30 4.55 2.33
N MET A 87 0.61 5.11 1.17
CA MET A 87 -0.29 5.15 0.02
C MET A 87 0.52 5.15 -1.28
N LEU A 88 0.03 4.46 -2.30
CA LEU A 88 0.47 4.67 -3.68
C LEU A 88 -0.32 5.83 -4.28
N SER A 89 0.35 6.66 -5.07
CA SER A 89 -0.28 7.76 -5.81
C SER A 89 0.42 8.01 -7.13
N GLU A 90 -0.35 8.39 -8.16
CA GLU A 90 0.15 8.74 -9.49
C GLU A 90 0.25 10.26 -9.71
N ARG A 91 0.14 11.07 -8.65
CA ARG A 91 0.15 12.55 -8.70
C ARG A 91 1.35 13.15 -9.42
N ASP A 92 2.47 12.41 -9.49
CA ASP A 92 3.70 12.83 -10.18
C ASP A 92 3.89 12.12 -11.53
N GLY A 93 2.82 11.56 -12.12
CA GLY A 93 2.81 10.90 -13.44
C GLY A 93 3.14 9.41 -13.43
N TYR A 94 3.70 8.88 -12.33
CA TYR A 94 3.96 7.45 -12.11
C TYR A 94 3.48 7.05 -10.73
N SER A 95 3.07 5.78 -10.57
CA SER A 95 2.67 5.26 -9.26
C SER A 95 3.89 5.16 -8.34
N HIS A 96 3.92 5.99 -7.29
CA HIS A 96 4.97 6.02 -6.29
C HIS A 96 4.43 5.81 -4.87
N LEU A 97 5.31 5.36 -3.97
CA LEU A 97 5.02 5.14 -2.57
C LEU A 97 5.25 6.44 -1.78
N TYR A 98 4.21 6.86 -1.06
CA TYR A 98 4.20 8.01 -0.17
C TYR A 98 3.96 7.56 1.26
N TRP A 99 4.61 8.24 2.21
CA TRP A 99 4.53 7.98 3.64
C TRP A 99 3.99 9.21 4.36
N TYR A 100 2.91 9.02 5.11
CA TYR A 100 2.19 10.10 5.79
C TYR A 100 2.11 9.86 7.29
N SER A 101 2.03 10.95 8.08
CA SER A 101 1.56 10.88 9.45
C SER A 101 0.07 10.56 9.51
N MET A 102 -0.42 10.04 10.64
CA MET A 102 -1.86 9.85 10.86
C MET A 102 -2.66 11.17 10.86
N GLY A 103 -1.99 12.33 10.84
CA GLY A 103 -2.62 13.64 10.63
C GLY A 103 -2.81 14.03 9.16
N GLY A 104 -2.29 13.23 8.22
CA GLY A 104 -2.34 13.50 6.78
C GLY A 104 -1.16 14.32 6.24
N ASN A 105 -0.16 14.65 7.07
CA ASN A 105 1.02 15.37 6.60
C ASN A 105 1.97 14.41 5.87
N LEU A 106 2.39 14.79 4.67
CA LEU A 106 3.42 14.05 3.93
C LEU A 106 4.75 14.12 4.67
N ILE A 107 5.28 12.95 5.04
CA ILE A 107 6.58 12.83 5.69
C ILE A 107 7.67 12.58 4.63
N LYS A 108 7.38 11.67 3.69
CA LYS A 108 8.39 11.25 2.70
C LYS A 108 7.72 10.71 1.43
N LYS A 109 8.25 11.09 0.27
CA LYS A 109 8.11 10.33 -0.98
C LYS A 109 9.19 9.25 -0.98
N VAL A 110 8.80 8.00 -0.81
CA VAL A 110 9.73 6.87 -0.60
C VAL A 110 10.41 6.45 -1.91
N THR A 111 9.66 6.48 -3.01
CA THR A 111 10.16 6.09 -4.34
C THR A 111 10.03 7.25 -5.32
N ASN A 112 10.95 7.31 -6.29
CA ASN A 112 10.97 8.34 -7.32
C ASN A 112 11.62 7.79 -8.60
N GLY A 113 11.19 8.25 -9.78
CA GLY A 113 11.75 7.86 -11.07
C GLY A 113 10.69 7.69 -12.15
N LYS A 114 11.13 7.24 -13.35
CA LYS A 114 10.24 6.95 -14.49
C LYS A 114 9.82 5.48 -14.49
N PHE A 115 9.17 5.05 -13.42
CA PHE A 115 8.67 3.67 -13.23
C PHE A 115 7.49 3.68 -12.28
N GLU A 116 6.76 2.58 -12.23
CA GLU A 116 5.63 2.40 -11.31
C GLU A 116 5.99 1.42 -10.20
N VAL A 117 5.67 1.78 -8.98
CA VAL A 117 5.49 0.83 -7.87
C VAL A 117 4.18 0.08 -8.12
N LYS A 118 4.25 -1.25 -8.17
CA LYS A 118 3.07 -2.10 -8.43
C LYS A 118 2.35 -2.49 -7.14
N ASP A 119 3.12 -2.90 -6.12
CA ASP A 119 2.59 -3.31 -4.83
C ASP A 119 3.48 -2.76 -3.72
N PHE A 120 2.90 -2.24 -2.67
CA PHE A 120 3.58 -2.00 -1.40
C PHE A 120 3.43 -3.24 -0.52
N LEU A 121 4.56 -3.83 -0.12
CA LEU A 121 4.60 -5.12 0.58
C LEU A 121 4.65 -4.95 2.11
N GLY A 122 5.19 -3.83 2.58
CA GLY A 122 5.24 -3.53 4.00
C GLY A 122 6.44 -2.65 4.40
N TYR A 123 6.44 -2.30 5.67
CA TYR A 123 7.47 -1.49 6.34
C TYR A 123 8.02 -2.27 7.53
N ASP A 124 9.35 -2.36 7.62
CA ASP A 124 10.04 -2.92 8.78
C ASP A 124 10.30 -1.79 9.79
N GLU A 125 9.59 -1.83 10.91
CA GLU A 125 9.69 -0.81 11.96
C GLU A 125 11.04 -0.84 12.69
N GLU A 126 11.76 -1.99 12.68
CA GLU A 126 13.06 -2.11 13.37
C GLU A 126 14.17 -1.36 12.63
N ASP A 127 14.28 -1.51 11.31
CA ASP A 127 15.34 -0.88 10.51
C ASP A 127 14.87 0.33 9.68
N GLY A 128 13.57 0.59 9.63
CA GLY A 128 12.97 1.69 8.90
C GLY A 128 12.93 1.50 7.39
N SER A 129 12.87 0.26 6.94
CA SER A 129 12.90 -0.10 5.51
C SER A 129 11.51 -0.33 4.93
N PHE A 130 11.34 0.09 3.67
CA PHE A 130 10.15 -0.09 2.86
C PHE A 130 10.41 -1.16 1.81
N TYR A 131 9.46 -2.10 1.67
CA TYR A 131 9.52 -3.19 0.69
C TYR A 131 8.39 -3.03 -0.32
N TYR A 132 8.71 -3.16 -1.60
CA TYR A 132 7.75 -2.97 -2.69
C TYR A 132 8.16 -3.73 -3.94
N THR A 133 7.22 -3.89 -4.87
CA THR A 133 7.51 -4.33 -6.23
C THR A 133 7.42 -3.17 -7.20
N SER A 134 8.26 -3.17 -8.23
CA SER A 134 8.18 -2.18 -9.30
C SER A 134 8.55 -2.76 -10.66
N ASN A 135 8.18 -2.02 -11.72
CA ASN A 135 8.53 -2.31 -13.10
C ASN A 135 9.75 -1.51 -13.61
N GLU A 136 10.63 -1.08 -12.70
CA GLU A 136 11.74 -0.19 -13.01
C GLU A 136 12.68 -0.72 -14.11
N GLU A 137 12.88 -2.03 -14.18
CA GLU A 137 13.77 -2.64 -15.19
C GLU A 137 13.12 -2.73 -16.58
N SER A 138 11.82 -2.90 -16.63
CA SER A 138 11.03 -3.02 -17.86
C SER A 138 9.53 -3.02 -17.52
N PRO A 139 8.68 -2.41 -18.36
CA PRO A 139 7.22 -2.48 -18.21
C PRO A 139 6.66 -3.90 -18.10
N LEU A 140 7.36 -4.89 -18.70
CA LEU A 140 6.96 -6.32 -18.72
C LEU A 140 7.48 -7.12 -17.53
N ARG A 141 8.23 -6.49 -16.61
CA ARG A 141 8.89 -7.18 -15.50
C ARG A 141 8.45 -6.60 -14.17
N LYS A 142 8.47 -7.44 -13.16
CA LYS A 142 8.17 -7.04 -11.77
C LYS A 142 9.26 -7.56 -10.87
N ALA A 143 10.05 -6.66 -10.30
CA ALA A 143 11.14 -6.97 -9.39
C ALA A 143 10.81 -6.51 -7.96
N VAL A 144 11.47 -7.12 -6.98
CA VAL A 144 11.32 -6.84 -5.55
C VAL A 144 12.42 -5.91 -5.09
N TYR A 145 12.06 -4.84 -4.41
CA TYR A 145 12.98 -3.82 -3.91
C TYR A 145 12.79 -3.55 -2.42
N LYS A 146 13.88 -3.09 -1.82
CA LYS A 146 13.94 -2.50 -0.48
C LYS A 146 14.48 -1.07 -0.60
N THR A 147 13.88 -0.12 0.10
CA THR A 147 14.44 1.22 0.31
C THR A 147 14.62 1.43 1.80
N ASP A 148 15.84 1.66 2.27
CA ASP A 148 16.15 1.89 3.67
C ASP A 148 15.73 3.29 4.16
N LYS A 149 15.86 3.55 5.45
CA LYS A 149 15.53 4.85 6.07
C LYS A 149 16.32 6.03 5.48
N LYS A 150 17.53 5.78 4.95
CA LYS A 150 18.38 6.78 4.30
C LYS A 150 18.02 7.00 2.83
N GLY A 151 17.10 6.20 2.27
CA GLY A 151 16.69 6.27 0.87
C GLY A 151 17.54 5.42 -0.07
N LYS A 152 18.45 4.59 0.44
CA LYS A 152 19.23 3.66 -0.40
C LYS A 152 18.33 2.53 -0.87
N LYS A 153 18.17 2.42 -2.17
CA LYS A 153 17.43 1.35 -2.84
C LYS A 153 18.32 0.13 -3.06
N THR A 154 17.78 -1.05 -2.83
CA THR A 154 18.41 -2.35 -3.08
C THR A 154 17.41 -3.28 -3.77
N LYS A 155 17.79 -3.89 -4.87
CA LYS A 155 17.02 -4.97 -5.52
C LYS A 155 17.21 -6.26 -4.75
N LEU A 156 16.11 -6.93 -4.38
CA LEU A 156 16.13 -8.19 -3.65
C LEU A 156 15.93 -9.41 -4.56
N SER A 157 15.13 -9.28 -5.63
CA SER A 157 14.92 -10.37 -6.57
C SER A 157 16.17 -10.61 -7.43
N GLN A 158 16.66 -11.85 -7.42
CA GLN A 158 17.89 -12.23 -8.14
C GLN A 158 17.66 -12.38 -9.64
N GLN A 159 16.48 -12.88 -10.02
CA GLN A 159 16.16 -13.22 -11.39
C GLN A 159 15.33 -12.14 -12.08
N THR A 160 15.53 -12.02 -13.39
CA THR A 160 14.79 -11.11 -14.25
C THR A 160 13.53 -11.77 -14.79
N GLY A 161 12.38 -11.20 -14.44
CA GLY A 161 11.05 -11.75 -14.82
C GLY A 161 9.94 -11.18 -13.94
N THR A 162 8.92 -11.97 -13.70
CA THR A 162 7.81 -11.60 -12.82
C THR A 162 8.01 -12.21 -11.44
N ASN A 163 8.15 -11.35 -10.43
CA ASN A 163 8.29 -11.74 -9.04
C ASN A 163 7.01 -11.37 -8.28
N THR A 164 6.49 -12.29 -7.47
CA THR A 164 5.33 -12.08 -6.62
C THR A 164 5.69 -12.52 -5.20
N PRO A 165 6.27 -11.61 -4.41
CA PRO A 165 6.71 -11.91 -3.06
C PRO A 165 5.54 -11.90 -2.06
N LEU A 166 5.66 -12.74 -1.02
CA LEU A 166 4.82 -12.73 0.16
C LEU A 166 5.71 -12.65 1.40
N PHE A 167 5.73 -11.50 2.04
CA PHE A 167 6.55 -11.26 3.24
C PHE A 167 5.90 -11.82 4.51
N SER A 168 6.75 -12.25 5.45
CA SER A 168 6.34 -12.51 6.82
C SER A 168 5.95 -11.21 7.53
N LYS A 169 5.16 -11.30 8.61
CA LYS A 169 4.78 -10.12 9.42
C LYS A 169 6.00 -9.36 9.98
N SER A 170 7.09 -10.08 10.25
CA SER A 170 8.33 -9.50 10.76
C SER A 170 9.20 -8.85 9.68
N MET A 171 8.80 -8.92 8.39
CA MET A 171 9.58 -8.45 7.24
C MET A 171 10.99 -9.06 7.12
N LYS A 172 11.30 -10.14 7.88
CA LYS A 172 12.63 -10.79 7.87
C LYS A 172 12.78 -11.86 6.80
N TYR A 173 11.66 -12.43 6.34
CA TYR A 173 11.63 -13.49 5.33
C TYR A 173 10.51 -13.26 4.34
N TYR A 174 10.68 -13.75 3.11
CA TYR A 174 9.60 -13.80 2.13
C TYR A 174 9.68 -15.03 1.23
N MET A 175 8.51 -15.53 0.86
CA MET A 175 8.38 -16.48 -0.24
C MET A 175 8.25 -15.69 -1.54
N ASN A 176 9.02 -16.05 -2.57
CA ASN A 176 8.92 -15.42 -3.87
C ASN A 176 8.43 -16.44 -4.91
N LYS A 177 7.30 -16.14 -5.54
CA LYS A 177 6.90 -16.83 -6.78
C LYS A 177 7.56 -16.10 -7.94
N TYR A 178 8.36 -16.81 -8.69
CA TYR A 178 9.07 -16.29 -9.85
C TYR A 178 8.68 -17.06 -11.11
N SER A 179 8.55 -16.37 -12.24
CA SER A 179 8.46 -16.95 -13.58
C SER A 179 8.98 -15.96 -14.64
N SER A 180 9.40 -16.50 -15.77
CA SER A 180 9.72 -15.74 -16.98
C SER A 180 9.17 -16.46 -18.20
N LEU A 181 9.42 -15.90 -19.39
CA LEU A 181 9.02 -16.55 -20.66
C LEU A 181 9.66 -17.95 -20.78
N ASP A 182 10.91 -18.08 -20.37
CA ASP A 182 11.72 -19.31 -20.54
C ASP A 182 11.84 -20.13 -19.24
N THR A 183 11.23 -19.68 -18.16
CA THR A 183 11.34 -20.33 -16.85
C THR A 183 9.97 -20.55 -16.25
N PRO A 184 9.52 -21.81 -16.08
CA PRO A 184 8.31 -22.13 -15.35
C PRO A 184 8.32 -21.60 -13.92
N MET A 185 7.14 -21.55 -13.29
CA MET A 185 6.99 -21.01 -11.94
C MET A 185 7.88 -21.75 -10.93
N GLN A 186 8.68 -20.99 -10.23
CA GLN A 186 9.48 -21.42 -9.11
C GLN A 186 9.03 -20.71 -7.83
N ILE A 187 9.16 -21.37 -6.69
CA ILE A 187 8.90 -20.76 -5.38
C ILE A 187 10.15 -20.93 -4.51
N THR A 188 10.65 -19.81 -4.02
CA THR A 188 11.82 -19.76 -3.12
C THR A 188 11.46 -19.11 -1.79
N LEU A 189 12.13 -19.55 -0.73
CA LEU A 189 12.19 -18.85 0.55
C LEU A 189 13.46 -18.02 0.60
N ASN A 190 13.31 -16.73 0.90
CA ASN A 190 14.39 -15.75 0.91
C ASN A 190 14.40 -14.99 2.24
N ASP A 191 15.57 -14.48 2.63
CA ASP A 191 15.68 -13.48 3.68
C ASP A 191 15.46 -12.06 3.14
N ASN A 192 15.37 -11.08 4.02
CA ASN A 192 15.12 -9.68 3.67
C ASN A 192 16.34 -8.94 3.07
N THR A 193 17.44 -9.65 2.82
CA THR A 193 18.57 -9.16 2.01
C THR A 193 18.48 -9.62 0.56
N GLY A 194 17.53 -10.51 0.25
CA GLY A 194 17.34 -11.12 -1.06
C GLY A 194 18.09 -12.44 -1.25
N LYS A 195 18.77 -12.95 -0.21
CA LYS A 195 19.46 -14.24 -0.26
C LYS A 195 18.43 -15.37 -0.24
N THR A 196 18.50 -16.27 -1.21
CA THR A 196 17.70 -17.48 -1.23
C THR A 196 18.19 -18.46 -0.17
N LEU A 197 17.32 -18.84 0.74
CA LEU A 197 17.58 -19.82 1.81
C LEU A 197 17.20 -21.23 1.36
N LYS A 198 16.11 -21.35 0.61
CA LYS A 198 15.60 -22.65 0.14
C LYS A 198 14.75 -22.47 -1.12
N THR A 199 14.92 -23.37 -2.07
CA THR A 199 13.97 -23.57 -3.15
C THR A 199 12.89 -24.54 -2.68
N LEU A 200 11.62 -24.13 -2.77
CA LEU A 200 10.46 -24.88 -2.31
C LEU A 200 9.81 -25.65 -3.44
N VAL A 201 9.72 -25.01 -4.62
CA VAL A 201 9.15 -25.59 -5.84
C VAL A 201 10.04 -25.24 -7.03
N THR A 202 10.38 -26.27 -7.80
CA THR A 202 10.99 -26.19 -9.14
C THR A 202 10.17 -27.05 -10.09
N ASN A 203 9.91 -26.56 -11.28
CA ASN A 203 9.37 -27.35 -12.39
C ASN A 203 10.47 -27.68 -13.37
#